data_18ed06e6c575e25d445dc113cce91c7d
#
_entry.id   18ed06e6c575e25d445dc113cce91c7d
#
_cell.length_a   1.000
_cell.length_b   1.000
_cell.length_c   1.000
_cell.angle_alpha   90.00
_cell.angle_beta   90.00
_cell.angle_gamma   90.00
#
_symmetry.space_group_name_H-M   'P 1'
#
loop_
_entity.id
_entity.type
_entity.pdbx_description
1 polymer ?
#
loop_
_entity_poly.entity_id
_entity_poly.type
_entity_poly.pdbx_seq_one_letter_code
_entity_poly.pdbx_strand_id
1 'polypeptide(L)'
;IVQYRDKLVFDLEKEYEKYDKILNMVTGYVDEAGYDITAKVLDKGNWGENAPGILNEYLVKMNCEIKIPNIKNLGFWFVPKCILELQIIKSIIAEIDNDDIKDYFMLCFSETTRLASNRRNGEFKMYRMTPEKVKKYNPNVKKIFLQILDANVEKMNSFRNRVGYKNNSIVSLL
;
A
#
# COMPACT_ATOMS: atom_id res chain seq x y z
N ILE A 1 15.21 7.48 13.50
CA ILE A 1 14.66 6.74 12.35
C ILE A 1 14.96 5.25 12.48
N VAL A 2 16.21 4.82 12.69
CA VAL A 2 16.57 3.38 12.76
C VAL A 2 15.72 2.64 13.79
N GLN A 3 15.62 3.13 15.02
CA GLN A 3 14.82 2.51 16.08
C GLN A 3 13.33 2.40 15.69
N TYR A 4 12.75 3.43 15.08
CA TYR A 4 11.38 3.41 14.60
C TYR A 4 11.20 2.45 13.41
N ARG A 5 12.18 2.35 12.54
CA ARG A 5 12.21 1.40 11.43
C ARG A 5 12.16 -0.03 11.95
N ASP A 6 12.98 -0.38 12.95
CA ASP A 6 13.01 -1.74 13.48
C ASP A 6 11.71 -2.12 14.19
N LYS A 7 11.12 -1.18 14.94
CA LYS A 7 9.77 -1.36 15.50
C LYS A 7 8.71 -1.56 14.40
N LEU A 8 8.72 -0.71 13.36
CA LEU A 8 7.78 -0.80 12.24
C LEU A 8 7.87 -2.15 11.53
N VAL A 9 9.09 -2.66 11.30
CA VAL A 9 9.30 -3.99 10.68
C VAL A 9 8.72 -5.10 11.56
N PHE A 10 8.96 -5.04 12.87
CA PHE A 10 8.40 -6.01 13.81
C PHE A 10 6.86 -5.98 13.81
N ASP A 11 6.26 -4.79 13.88
CA ASP A 11 4.81 -4.63 13.85
C ASP A 11 4.21 -5.11 12.51
N LEU A 12 4.91 -4.87 11.40
CA LEU A 12 4.52 -5.40 10.07
C LEU A 12 4.51 -6.93 10.04
N GLU A 13 5.56 -7.59 10.53
CA GLU A 13 5.60 -9.05 10.57
C GLU A 13 4.42 -9.61 11.35
N LYS A 14 4.15 -9.07 12.54
CA LYS A 14 3.05 -9.47 13.40
C LYS A 14 1.67 -9.29 12.75
N GLU A 15 1.42 -8.14 12.13
CA GLU A 15 0.14 -7.88 11.47
C GLU A 15 -0.03 -8.75 10.20
N TYR A 16 1.03 -9.01 9.43
CA TYR A 16 0.95 -9.92 8.29
C TYR A 16 0.67 -11.36 8.70
N GLU A 17 1.24 -11.85 9.81
CA GLU A 17 0.90 -13.16 10.38
C GLU A 17 -0.57 -13.21 10.83
N LYS A 18 -1.03 -12.18 11.54
CA LYS A 18 -2.42 -12.06 11.98
C LYS A 18 -3.42 -12.12 10.83
N TYR A 19 -3.11 -11.48 9.72
CA TYR A 19 -4.00 -11.36 8.55
C TYR A 19 -3.66 -12.33 7.41
N ASP A 20 -2.74 -13.26 7.57
CA ASP A 20 -2.29 -14.15 6.50
C ASP A 20 -3.45 -14.88 5.80
N LYS A 21 -4.35 -15.48 6.56
CA LYS A 21 -5.54 -16.17 6.03
C LYS A 21 -6.40 -15.21 5.19
N ILE A 22 -6.64 -14.00 5.69
CA ILE A 22 -7.46 -12.98 5.01
C ILE A 22 -6.81 -12.57 3.69
N LEU A 23 -5.52 -12.31 3.71
CA LEU A 23 -4.74 -11.91 2.52
C LEU A 23 -4.69 -13.00 1.45
N ASN A 24 -4.65 -14.28 1.86
CA ASN A 24 -4.57 -15.38 0.91
C ASN A 24 -5.93 -15.75 0.29
N MET A 25 -7.04 -15.46 0.97
CA MET A 25 -8.39 -15.81 0.50
C MET A 25 -9.09 -14.69 -0.27
N VAL A 26 -8.67 -13.43 -0.15
CA VAL A 26 -9.42 -12.28 -0.68
C VAL A 26 -9.62 -12.32 -2.20
N THR A 27 -8.62 -12.75 -2.96
CA THR A 27 -8.71 -12.83 -4.42
C THR A 27 -9.76 -13.86 -4.84
N GLY A 28 -9.73 -15.06 -4.22
CA GLY A 28 -10.74 -16.11 -4.45
C GLY A 28 -12.14 -15.63 -4.11
N TYR A 29 -12.32 -14.92 -3.00
CA TYR A 29 -13.63 -14.35 -2.63
C TYR A 29 -14.17 -13.39 -3.70
N VAL A 30 -13.32 -12.51 -4.24
CA VAL A 30 -13.73 -11.56 -5.29
C VAL A 30 -14.10 -12.28 -6.59
N ASP A 31 -13.32 -13.32 -6.97
CA ASP A 31 -13.58 -14.13 -8.16
C ASP A 31 -14.89 -14.95 -8.02
N GLU A 32 -15.12 -15.60 -6.87
CA GLU A 32 -16.34 -16.35 -6.57
C GLU A 32 -17.60 -15.47 -6.53
N ALA A 33 -17.45 -14.22 -6.11
CA ALA A 33 -18.52 -13.23 -6.15
C ALA A 33 -18.81 -12.70 -7.57
N GLY A 34 -18.05 -13.12 -8.58
CA GLY A 34 -18.28 -12.80 -9.99
C GLY A 34 -17.76 -11.43 -10.42
N TYR A 35 -16.88 -10.79 -9.64
CA TYR A 35 -16.30 -9.51 -10.00
C TYR A 35 -15.10 -9.65 -10.94
N ASP A 36 -15.12 -8.95 -12.06
CA ASP A 36 -13.96 -8.89 -12.97
C ASP A 36 -13.01 -7.76 -12.58
N ILE A 37 -11.87 -8.13 -11.95
CA ILE A 37 -10.82 -7.18 -11.56
C ILE A 37 -10.14 -6.47 -12.73
N THR A 38 -10.39 -6.91 -13.96
CA THR A 38 -9.80 -6.33 -15.17
C THR A 38 -10.72 -5.34 -15.88
N ALA A 39 -11.99 -5.31 -15.51
CA ALA A 39 -13.00 -4.50 -16.15
C ALA A 39 -12.66 -2.99 -16.17
N LYS A 40 -13.23 -2.27 -17.13
CA LYS A 40 -13.02 -0.82 -17.26
C LYS A 40 -13.89 -0.09 -16.24
N VAL A 41 -13.43 1.12 -15.83
CA VAL A 41 -14.11 1.97 -14.83
C VAL A 41 -15.56 2.28 -15.20
N LEU A 42 -15.88 2.33 -16.49
CA LEU A 42 -17.23 2.67 -16.99
C LEU A 42 -18.24 1.53 -16.93
N ASP A 43 -17.80 0.31 -16.64
CA ASP A 43 -18.71 -0.84 -16.56
C ASP A 43 -19.38 -0.80 -15.17
N LYS A 44 -20.65 -0.38 -15.10
CA LYS A 44 -21.41 -0.32 -13.86
C LYS A 44 -21.47 -1.68 -13.17
N GLY A 45 -21.32 -1.68 -11.84
CA GLY A 45 -21.42 -2.89 -11.03
C GLY A 45 -20.15 -3.74 -10.95
N ASN A 46 -19.00 -3.19 -11.41
CA ASN A 46 -17.75 -3.88 -11.52
C ASN A 46 -16.76 -3.56 -10.36
N TRP A 47 -15.70 -4.32 -10.25
CA TRP A 47 -14.67 -4.20 -9.24
C TRP A 47 -14.12 -2.77 -9.09
N GLY A 48 -13.87 -2.08 -10.20
CA GLY A 48 -13.19 -0.77 -10.23
C GLY A 48 -13.73 0.26 -9.25
N GLU A 49 -15.04 0.50 -9.27
CA GLU A 49 -15.71 1.47 -8.41
C GLU A 49 -16.15 0.87 -7.07
N ASN A 50 -16.50 -0.41 -7.05
CA ASN A 50 -17.12 -1.07 -5.90
C ASN A 50 -16.12 -1.76 -4.97
N ALA A 51 -14.83 -1.78 -5.30
CA ALA A 51 -13.80 -2.44 -4.52
C ALA A 51 -13.84 -2.12 -3.01
N PRO A 52 -14.01 -0.86 -2.56
CA PRO A 52 -14.11 -0.57 -1.14
C PRO A 52 -15.30 -1.27 -0.46
N GLY A 53 -16.48 -1.26 -1.07
CA GLY A 53 -17.67 -1.91 -0.53
C GLY A 53 -17.50 -3.42 -0.46
N ILE A 54 -17.07 -4.04 -1.57
CA ILE A 54 -16.85 -5.49 -1.68
C ILE A 54 -15.81 -5.97 -0.63
N LEU A 55 -14.71 -5.24 -0.49
CA LEU A 55 -13.68 -5.59 0.48
C LEU A 55 -14.14 -5.40 1.92
N ASN A 56 -14.90 -4.35 2.22
CA ASN A 56 -15.45 -4.16 3.57
C ASN A 56 -16.46 -5.27 3.93
N GLU A 57 -17.29 -5.71 2.99
CA GLU A 57 -18.16 -6.88 3.21
C GLU A 57 -17.36 -8.16 3.47
N TYR A 58 -16.30 -8.39 2.70
CA TYR A 58 -15.38 -9.51 2.93
C TYR A 58 -14.75 -9.46 4.33
N LEU A 59 -14.23 -8.29 4.72
CA LEU A 59 -13.58 -8.11 6.02
C LEU A 59 -14.55 -8.34 7.19
N VAL A 60 -15.80 -7.90 7.07
CA VAL A 60 -16.86 -8.19 8.06
C VAL A 60 -17.11 -9.69 8.16
N LYS A 61 -17.24 -10.41 7.04
CA LYS A 61 -17.39 -11.89 7.03
C LYS A 61 -16.21 -12.60 7.66
N MET A 62 -15.01 -12.06 7.54
CA MET A 62 -13.78 -12.58 8.15
C MET A 62 -13.56 -12.12 9.59
N ASN A 63 -14.52 -11.40 10.19
CA ASN A 63 -14.42 -10.79 11.53
C ASN A 63 -13.13 -9.94 11.69
N CYS A 64 -12.83 -9.13 10.71
CA CYS A 64 -11.64 -8.29 10.63
C CYS A 64 -11.98 -6.82 10.86
N GLU A 65 -11.21 -6.14 11.70
CA GLU A 65 -11.42 -4.74 12.08
C GLU A 65 -10.93 -3.72 11.04
N ILE A 66 -10.11 -4.17 10.07
CA ILE A 66 -9.60 -3.31 9.01
C ILE A 66 -10.77 -2.73 8.21
N LYS A 67 -10.67 -1.44 7.87
CA LYS A 67 -11.65 -0.74 7.02
C LYS A 67 -10.96 -0.17 5.80
N ILE A 68 -11.53 -0.45 4.63
CA ILE A 68 -11.06 0.12 3.37
C ILE A 68 -11.76 1.46 3.15
N PRO A 69 -11.01 2.57 2.96
CA PRO A 69 -11.59 3.87 2.72
C PRO A 69 -12.31 3.92 1.37
N ASN A 70 -13.37 4.72 1.28
CA ASN A 70 -14.10 4.91 0.03
C ASN A 70 -13.32 5.84 -0.92
N ILE A 71 -12.41 5.26 -1.68
CA ILE A 71 -11.58 5.96 -2.68
C ILE A 71 -12.11 5.61 -4.07
N LYS A 72 -12.45 6.64 -4.84
CA LYS A 72 -12.92 6.48 -6.22
C LYS A 72 -11.88 5.73 -7.07
N ASN A 73 -12.34 4.77 -7.86
CA ASN A 73 -11.51 3.97 -8.76
C ASN A 73 -10.40 3.14 -8.08
N LEU A 74 -10.52 2.85 -6.78
CA LEU A 74 -9.51 2.08 -6.05
C LEU A 74 -9.23 0.73 -6.72
N GLY A 75 -10.26 -0.03 -7.05
CA GLY A 75 -10.13 -1.33 -7.72
C GLY A 75 -9.61 -1.25 -9.16
N PHE A 76 -9.74 -0.10 -9.81
CA PHE A 76 -9.13 0.08 -11.14
C PHE A 76 -7.60 0.06 -11.08
N TRP A 77 -7.04 0.64 -10.02
CA TRP A 77 -5.60 0.78 -9.86
C TRP A 77 -4.93 -0.30 -9.03
N PHE A 78 -5.69 -1.12 -8.29
CA PHE A 78 -5.13 -2.13 -7.40
C PHE A 78 -5.91 -3.44 -7.44
N VAL A 79 -5.19 -4.55 -7.34
CA VAL A 79 -5.79 -5.88 -7.14
C VAL A 79 -6.21 -6.06 -5.67
N PRO A 80 -7.16 -6.97 -5.35
CA PRO A 80 -7.76 -7.10 -4.02
C PRO A 80 -6.75 -7.22 -2.88
N LYS A 81 -5.81 -8.16 -2.98
CA LYS A 81 -4.77 -8.39 -1.98
C LYS A 81 -3.91 -7.15 -1.74
N CYS A 82 -3.53 -6.45 -2.82
CA CYS A 82 -2.72 -5.24 -2.73
C CYS A 82 -3.40 -4.14 -1.92
N ILE A 83 -4.72 -3.96 -2.06
CA ILE A 83 -5.48 -2.97 -1.29
C ILE A 83 -5.40 -3.28 0.21
N LEU A 84 -5.58 -4.55 0.60
CA LEU A 84 -5.51 -4.97 2.00
C LEU A 84 -4.10 -4.78 2.57
N GLU A 85 -3.07 -5.19 1.84
CA GLU A 85 -1.68 -5.04 2.26
C GLU A 85 -1.31 -3.56 2.45
N LEU A 86 -1.71 -2.68 1.52
CA LEU A 86 -1.51 -1.24 1.65
C LEU A 86 -2.24 -0.67 2.87
N GLN A 87 -3.46 -1.13 3.16
CA GLN A 87 -4.20 -0.66 4.32
C GLN A 87 -3.56 -1.11 5.63
N ILE A 88 -3.02 -2.33 5.70
CA ILE A 88 -2.27 -2.82 6.86
C ILE A 88 -1.04 -1.93 7.13
N ILE A 89 -0.22 -1.68 6.10
CA ILE A 89 0.96 -0.80 6.23
C ILE A 89 0.56 0.59 6.71
N LYS A 90 -0.49 1.17 6.11
CA LYS A 90 -0.98 2.49 6.46
C LYS A 90 -1.47 2.57 7.91
N SER A 91 -2.16 1.54 8.42
CA SER A 91 -2.64 1.52 9.81
C SER A 91 -1.49 1.48 10.81
N ILE A 92 -0.45 0.71 10.54
CA ILE A 92 0.75 0.66 11.41
C ILE A 92 1.48 2.01 11.42
N ILE A 93 1.63 2.66 10.27
CA ILE A 93 2.24 3.99 10.20
C ILE A 93 1.41 5.02 10.98
N ALA A 94 0.08 4.91 10.96
CA ALA A 94 -0.82 5.83 11.67
C ALA A 94 -0.65 5.78 13.19
N GLU A 95 -0.18 4.65 13.75
CA GLU A 95 0.08 4.46 15.19
C GLU A 95 1.38 5.09 15.69
N ILE A 96 2.18 5.66 14.79
CA ILE A 96 3.44 6.32 15.17
C ILE A 96 3.14 7.69 15.79
N ASP A 97 3.59 7.91 17.02
CA ASP A 97 3.31 9.15 17.76
C ASP A 97 4.14 10.36 17.28
N ASN A 98 5.30 10.11 16.67
CA ASN A 98 6.18 11.18 16.19
C ASN A 98 5.80 11.57 14.76
N ASP A 99 5.30 12.79 14.56
CA ASP A 99 4.78 13.27 13.28
C ASP A 99 5.86 13.31 12.18
N ASP A 100 7.09 13.74 12.48
CA ASP A 100 8.18 13.79 11.48
C ASP A 100 8.54 12.38 10.99
N ILE A 101 8.52 11.41 11.88
CA ILE A 101 8.77 10.01 11.55
C ILE A 101 7.59 9.41 10.77
N LYS A 102 6.37 9.73 11.19
CA LYS A 102 5.14 9.34 10.48
C LYS A 102 5.16 9.85 9.06
N ASP A 103 5.44 11.12 8.85
CA ASP A 103 5.52 11.76 7.52
C ASP A 103 6.60 11.12 6.65
N TYR A 104 7.74 10.82 7.23
CA TYR A 104 8.81 10.11 6.54
C TYR A 104 8.37 8.71 6.07
N PHE A 105 7.68 7.94 6.90
CA PHE A 105 7.17 6.63 6.52
C PHE A 105 5.99 6.74 5.55
N MET A 106 5.16 7.78 5.65
CA MET A 106 4.12 8.07 4.67
C MET A 106 4.70 8.42 3.30
N LEU A 107 5.85 9.07 3.23
CA LEU A 107 6.56 9.27 1.97
C LEU A 107 6.99 7.93 1.34
N CYS A 108 7.56 7.02 2.13
CA CYS A 108 7.89 5.66 1.69
C CYS A 108 6.64 4.88 1.23
N PHE A 109 5.54 5.02 1.96
CA PHE A 109 4.25 4.43 1.62
C PHE A 109 3.68 4.96 0.31
N SER A 110 3.80 6.25 0.06
CA SER A 110 3.35 6.88 -1.20
C SER A 110 4.06 6.27 -2.42
N GLU A 111 5.37 6.10 -2.35
CA GLU A 111 6.14 5.45 -3.41
C GLU A 111 5.78 3.95 -3.54
N THR A 112 5.54 3.27 -2.42
CA THR A 112 5.05 1.88 -2.42
C THR A 112 3.71 1.77 -3.15
N THR A 113 2.78 2.66 -2.86
CA THR A 113 1.47 2.72 -3.53
C THR A 113 1.63 2.86 -5.04
N ARG A 114 2.54 3.75 -5.48
CA ARG A 114 2.85 3.93 -6.89
C ARG A 114 3.39 2.66 -7.55
N LEU A 115 4.31 1.95 -6.90
CA LEU A 115 4.97 0.75 -7.46
C LEU A 115 4.07 -0.50 -7.39
N ALA A 116 3.19 -0.60 -6.40
CA ALA A 116 2.28 -1.73 -6.22
C ALA A 116 1.00 -1.62 -7.07
N SER A 117 0.78 -0.49 -7.74
CA SER A 117 -0.42 -0.28 -8.57
C SER A 117 -0.37 -1.03 -9.90
N ASN A 118 -1.54 -1.27 -10.50
CA ASN A 118 -1.71 -1.83 -11.85
C ASN A 118 -1.19 -0.92 -12.97
N ARG A 119 -0.37 0.08 -12.64
CA ARG A 119 0.20 1.03 -13.60
C ARG A 119 1.31 0.39 -14.41
N ARG A 120 1.39 0.72 -15.70
CA ARG A 120 2.55 0.39 -16.53
C ARG A 120 3.73 1.28 -16.11
N ASN A 121 4.85 0.64 -15.80
CA ASN A 121 6.09 1.35 -15.47
C ASN A 121 6.75 1.92 -16.73
N GLY A 122 7.46 3.05 -16.58
CA GLY A 122 8.22 3.69 -17.66
C GLY A 122 7.42 4.63 -18.56
N GLU A 123 6.12 4.80 -18.34
CA GLU A 123 5.28 5.69 -19.13
C GLU A 123 5.13 7.06 -18.45
N PHE A 124 5.22 8.13 -19.24
CA PHE A 124 5.00 9.50 -18.75
C PHE A 124 3.55 9.70 -18.29
N LYS A 125 2.58 9.17 -19.04
CA LYS A 125 1.17 9.16 -18.65
C LYS A 125 0.84 7.90 -17.84
N MET A 126 -0.12 8.01 -16.94
CA MET A 126 -0.60 6.87 -16.17
C MET A 126 -1.46 5.95 -17.07
N TYR A 127 -0.88 4.85 -17.51
CA TYR A 127 -1.59 3.78 -18.21
C TYR A 127 -1.72 2.56 -17.30
N ARG A 128 -2.88 1.94 -17.33
CA ARG A 128 -3.12 0.66 -16.67
C ARG A 128 -2.47 -0.49 -17.46
N MET A 129 -2.05 -1.52 -16.77
CA MET A 129 -1.65 -2.80 -17.38
C MET A 129 -2.79 -3.38 -18.21
N THR A 130 -2.46 -4.24 -19.19
CA THR A 130 -3.46 -4.97 -19.94
C THR A 130 -4.21 -5.96 -19.04
N PRO A 131 -5.46 -6.35 -19.38
CA PRO A 131 -6.25 -7.31 -18.58
C PRO A 131 -5.49 -8.59 -18.23
N GLU A 132 -4.74 -9.16 -19.19
CA GLU A 132 -3.97 -10.38 -19.00
C GLU A 132 -2.83 -10.20 -17.97
N LYS A 133 -2.22 -9.01 -17.94
CA LYS A 133 -1.19 -8.66 -16.96
C LYS A 133 -1.80 -8.44 -15.58
N VAL A 134 -2.94 -7.75 -15.49
CA VAL A 134 -3.65 -7.52 -14.22
C VAL A 134 -4.06 -8.85 -13.58
N LYS A 135 -4.60 -9.80 -14.34
CA LYS A 135 -4.97 -11.14 -13.83
C LYS A 135 -3.82 -11.88 -13.17
N LYS A 136 -2.60 -11.68 -13.66
CA LYS A 136 -1.39 -12.33 -13.15
C LYS A 136 -0.63 -11.47 -12.15
N TYR A 137 -1.08 -10.23 -11.91
CA TYR A 137 -0.37 -9.27 -11.10
C TYR A 137 -0.58 -9.57 -9.62
N ASN A 138 0.50 -9.92 -8.94
CA ASN A 138 0.51 -10.22 -7.51
C ASN A 138 1.76 -9.59 -6.88
N PRO A 139 1.78 -8.27 -6.69
CA PRO A 139 2.93 -7.59 -6.10
C PRO A 139 3.09 -7.98 -4.64
N ASN A 140 4.31 -8.21 -4.20
CA ASN A 140 4.63 -8.33 -2.78
C ASN A 140 4.78 -6.93 -2.18
N VAL A 141 3.67 -6.36 -1.69
CA VAL A 141 3.61 -4.97 -1.23
C VAL A 141 4.52 -4.75 -0.02
N LYS A 142 4.54 -5.70 0.94
CA LYS A 142 5.44 -5.65 2.10
C LYS A 142 6.90 -5.54 1.67
N LYS A 143 7.33 -6.40 0.74
CA LYS A 143 8.71 -6.37 0.24
C LYS A 143 9.03 -5.05 -0.46
N ILE A 144 8.13 -4.54 -1.30
CA ILE A 144 8.31 -3.24 -1.98
C ILE A 144 8.48 -2.14 -0.94
N PHE A 145 7.63 -2.09 0.08
CA PHE A 145 7.69 -1.08 1.14
C PHE A 145 9.01 -1.14 1.91
N LEU A 146 9.45 -2.33 2.33
CA LEU A 146 10.70 -2.50 3.06
C LEU A 146 11.92 -2.09 2.23
N GLN A 147 11.95 -2.43 0.94
CA GLN A 147 13.03 -2.02 0.04
C GLN A 147 13.11 -0.49 -0.12
N ILE A 148 11.97 0.18 -0.24
CA ILE A 148 11.91 1.65 -0.31
C ILE A 148 12.38 2.26 1.00
N LEU A 149 11.90 1.73 2.11
CA LEU A 149 12.25 2.19 3.46
C LEU A 149 13.76 2.10 3.69
N ASP A 150 14.36 0.94 3.43
CA ASP A 150 15.80 0.71 3.61
C ASP A 150 16.63 1.65 2.70
N ALA A 151 16.27 1.75 1.42
CA ALA A 151 16.97 2.65 0.49
C ALA A 151 16.88 4.13 0.91
N ASN A 152 15.75 4.57 1.47
CA ASN A 152 15.58 5.94 1.93
C ASN A 152 16.32 6.20 3.24
N VAL A 153 16.38 5.23 4.17
CA VAL A 153 17.20 5.32 5.39
C VAL A 153 18.69 5.46 5.04
N GLU A 154 19.19 4.67 4.09
CA GLU A 154 20.58 4.77 3.61
C GLU A 154 20.88 6.15 3.00
N LYS A 155 19.98 6.65 2.13
CA LYS A 155 20.13 7.98 1.52
C LYS A 155 20.15 9.09 2.59
N MET A 156 19.28 9.01 3.58
CA MET A 156 19.25 9.97 4.68
C MET A 156 20.53 9.94 5.52
N ASN A 157 21.02 8.75 5.87
CA ASN A 157 22.26 8.62 6.61
C ASN A 157 23.46 9.17 5.80
N SER A 158 23.51 8.88 4.49
CA SER A 158 24.54 9.41 3.59
C SER A 158 24.46 10.94 3.47
N PHE A 159 23.27 11.51 3.44
CA PHE A 159 23.06 12.95 3.44
C PHE A 159 23.55 13.59 4.74
N ARG A 160 23.14 13.05 5.89
CA ARG A 160 23.58 13.52 7.23
C ARG A 160 25.10 13.50 7.37
N ASN A 161 25.75 12.45 6.90
CA ASN A 161 27.21 12.32 6.96
C ASN A 161 27.93 13.38 6.10
N ARG A 162 27.31 13.79 4.98
CA ARG A 162 27.88 14.82 4.08
C ARG A 162 27.69 16.24 4.58
N VAL A 163 26.50 16.54 5.12
CA VAL A 163 26.11 17.92 5.47
C VAL A 163 26.51 18.28 6.92
N GLY A 164 26.72 17.28 7.78
CA GLY A 164 26.97 17.47 9.20
C GLY A 164 25.73 17.98 9.96
N TYR A 165 25.76 17.87 11.30
CA TYR A 165 24.64 18.22 12.19
C TYR A 165 24.41 19.74 12.38
N LYS A 166 25.12 20.62 11.67
CA LYS A 166 25.11 22.07 11.93
C LYS A 166 24.08 22.88 11.15
N ASN A 167 23.18 22.24 10.41
CA ASN A 167 22.21 23.00 9.62
C ASN A 167 20.86 23.03 10.34
N ASN A 168 20.54 24.18 10.97
CA ASN A 168 19.24 24.48 11.59
C ASN A 168 18.19 24.92 10.55
N SER A 169 18.28 24.44 9.32
CA SER A 169 17.31 24.77 8.29
C SER A 169 16.02 24.02 8.55
N ILE A 170 14.94 24.76 8.78
CA ILE A 170 13.58 24.22 8.86
C ILE A 170 12.99 24.29 7.46
N VAL A 171 12.65 23.14 6.89
CA VAL A 171 11.84 23.07 5.65
C VAL A 171 10.40 22.87 6.08
N SER A 172 9.58 23.92 5.93
CA SER A 172 8.13 23.79 6.05
C SER A 172 7.56 23.46 4.67
N LEU A 173 6.87 22.37 4.56
CA LEU A 173 6.00 22.10 3.40
C LEU A 173 4.71 22.89 3.61
N LEU A 174 4.47 23.87 2.73
CA LEU A 174 3.20 24.61 2.63
C LEU A 174 2.18 23.77 1.87
#